data_32d5633c263c05ffbd7364f642b0bd58
#
_entry.id   32d5633c263c05ffbd7364f642b0bd58
#
_cell.length_a   1.000
_cell.length_b   1.000
_cell.length_c   1.000
_cell.angle_alpha   90.00
_cell.angle_beta   90.00
_cell.angle_gamma   90.00
#
_symmetry.space_group_name_H-M   'P 1'
#
loop_
_entity.id
_entity.type
_entity.pdbx_description
1 polymer ?
#
loop_
_entity_poly.entity_id
_entity_poly.type
_entity_poly.pdbx_seq_one_letter_code
_entity_poly.pdbx_strand_id
1 'polypeptide(L)'
;MIFTDTHTHLDGDEFKADLPDVIRRAKEQGVGRVFIPAIDLKSVDSVVAVCRQFPGYAYPMIGLHPEEVKADWKDQLDKIKSHFHDADFIAIGEVGLDFYWDRTFESQQLLAFEAQVEWAIEAQLPLMIHCRKAQNELVHILKRYEKQLVGGVFHCFTGNQKEAEQLLQFDKFAFGIGGVLTFKSSHLREDLPASVPLERIVLETDSPYMTPVPHRGERNESAFVRLVLEKLAEVYGVSADEVARVTEENVKRIFTKI
;
A
#
# COMPACT_ATOMS: atom_id res chain seq x y z
N MET A 1 2.99 -5.59 21.69
CA MET A 1 2.26 -5.05 20.53
C MET A 1 3.14 -5.23 19.31
N ILE A 2 2.65 -5.96 18.29
CA ILE A 2 3.33 -6.16 17.00
C ILE A 2 2.32 -5.77 15.92
N PHE A 3 2.77 -5.05 14.89
CA PHE A 3 1.95 -4.59 13.77
C PHE A 3 2.79 -4.51 12.49
N THR A 4 2.15 -4.35 11.35
CA THR A 4 2.78 -4.37 10.04
C THR A 4 2.72 -2.99 9.39
N ASP A 5 3.81 -2.55 8.75
CA ASP A 5 3.83 -1.47 7.78
C ASP A 5 3.57 -2.07 6.39
N THR A 6 2.34 -1.89 5.89
CA THR A 6 1.90 -2.59 4.68
C THR A 6 2.34 -1.93 3.37
N HIS A 7 2.99 -0.76 3.44
CA HIS A 7 3.47 -0.06 2.25
C HIS A 7 4.63 0.88 2.58
N THR A 8 5.82 0.56 2.05
CA THR A 8 7.04 1.36 2.25
C THR A 8 8.04 1.10 1.13
N HIS A 9 8.73 2.15 0.64
CA HIS A 9 9.74 2.05 -0.44
C HIS A 9 11.17 1.99 0.12
N LEU A 10 11.44 1.02 0.99
CA LEU A 10 12.75 0.84 1.64
C LEU A 10 13.88 0.43 0.68
N ASP A 11 13.55 0.09 -0.56
CA ASP A 11 14.50 -0.17 -1.64
C ASP A 11 15.03 1.11 -2.31
N GLY A 12 14.43 2.28 -2.00
CA GLY A 12 14.80 3.57 -2.55
C GLY A 12 16.19 4.06 -2.15
N ASP A 13 16.75 4.95 -2.97
CA ASP A 13 18.07 5.54 -2.76
C ASP A 13 18.19 6.27 -1.42
N GLU A 14 17.08 6.79 -0.92
CA GLU A 14 16.98 7.50 0.35
C GLU A 14 17.39 6.65 1.57
N PHE A 15 17.27 5.33 1.45
CA PHE A 15 17.55 4.40 2.54
C PHE A 15 18.88 3.65 2.41
N LYS A 16 19.54 3.72 1.26
CA LYS A 16 20.77 2.94 0.99
C LYS A 16 21.87 3.12 2.04
N ALA A 17 21.99 4.32 2.58
CA ALA A 17 23.07 4.65 3.52
C ALA A 17 22.84 4.06 4.93
N ASP A 18 21.58 3.87 5.37
CA ASP A 18 21.25 3.52 6.75
C ASP A 18 20.13 2.48 6.89
N LEU A 19 19.82 1.72 5.83
CA LEU A 19 18.73 0.75 5.83
C LEU A 19 18.73 -0.22 7.03
N PRO A 20 19.87 -0.81 7.46
CA PRO A 20 19.87 -1.67 8.64
C PRO A 20 19.44 -0.95 9.92
N ASP A 21 19.79 0.34 10.07
CA ASP A 21 19.39 1.16 11.21
C ASP A 21 17.90 1.53 11.15
N VAL A 22 17.37 1.82 9.94
CA VAL A 22 15.93 2.04 9.71
C VAL A 22 15.13 0.80 10.16
N ILE A 23 15.54 -0.38 9.73
CA ILE A 23 14.91 -1.65 10.13
C ILE A 23 15.01 -1.87 11.65
N ARG A 24 16.16 -1.58 12.26
CA ARG A 24 16.34 -1.69 13.70
C ARG A 24 15.37 -0.78 14.45
N ARG A 25 15.28 0.51 14.07
CA ARG A 25 14.34 1.47 14.68
C ARG A 25 12.88 1.03 14.51
N ALA A 26 12.51 0.53 13.34
CA ALA A 26 11.17 0.01 13.09
C ALA A 26 10.81 -1.16 14.03
N LYS A 27 11.72 -2.13 14.18
CA LYS A 27 11.55 -3.26 15.13
C LYS A 27 11.44 -2.79 16.59
N GLU A 28 12.22 -1.81 17.00
CA GLU A 28 12.16 -1.22 18.34
C GLU A 28 10.80 -0.55 18.63
N GLN A 29 10.12 -0.04 17.59
CA GLN A 29 8.77 0.52 17.70
C GLN A 29 7.65 -0.55 17.61
N GLY A 30 7.98 -1.81 17.39
CA GLY A 30 7.02 -2.91 17.31
C GLY A 30 6.57 -3.26 15.90
N VAL A 31 7.20 -2.71 14.86
CA VAL A 31 6.95 -3.12 13.47
C VAL A 31 7.50 -4.53 13.26
N GLY A 32 6.61 -5.49 13.09
CA GLY A 32 6.97 -6.90 12.95
C GLY A 32 7.25 -7.32 11.51
N ARG A 33 6.74 -6.56 10.55
CA ARG A 33 6.88 -6.79 9.10
C ARG A 33 6.76 -5.50 8.32
N VAL A 34 7.39 -5.48 7.14
CA VAL A 34 7.24 -4.42 6.14
C VAL A 34 6.95 -5.01 4.77
N PHE A 35 6.08 -4.37 3.98
CA PHE A 35 5.79 -4.78 2.62
C PHE A 35 6.31 -3.72 1.66
N ILE A 36 7.07 -4.16 0.64
CA ILE A 36 7.80 -3.28 -0.26
C ILE A 36 7.30 -3.52 -1.69
N PRO A 37 6.60 -2.54 -2.29
CA PRO A 37 6.11 -2.66 -3.66
C PRO A 37 7.19 -2.27 -4.68
N ALA A 38 7.25 -3.00 -5.78
CA ALA A 38 7.90 -2.51 -6.98
C ALA A 38 7.01 -1.46 -7.67
N ILE A 39 7.62 -0.46 -8.28
CA ILE A 39 6.94 0.60 -9.03
C ILE A 39 7.21 0.53 -10.53
N ASP A 40 8.33 -0.08 -10.92
CA ASP A 40 8.79 -0.24 -12.31
C ASP A 40 9.66 -1.50 -12.45
N LEU A 41 10.09 -1.79 -13.66
CA LEU A 41 10.96 -2.95 -13.94
C LEU A 41 12.27 -2.91 -13.14
N LYS A 42 12.86 -1.72 -12.95
CA LYS A 42 14.15 -1.56 -12.24
C LYS A 42 13.99 -1.84 -10.75
N SER A 43 12.90 -1.41 -10.16
CA SER A 43 12.64 -1.59 -8.73
C SER A 43 12.29 -3.04 -8.35
N VAL A 44 11.89 -3.89 -9.30
CA VAL A 44 11.69 -5.32 -9.00
C VAL A 44 12.97 -5.93 -8.40
N ASP A 45 14.13 -5.68 -9.01
CA ASP A 45 15.40 -6.22 -8.52
C ASP A 45 15.79 -5.64 -7.16
N SER A 46 15.62 -4.33 -6.94
CA SER A 46 15.96 -3.67 -5.67
C SER A 46 15.05 -4.14 -4.53
N VAL A 47 13.76 -4.27 -4.78
CA VAL A 47 12.78 -4.80 -3.82
C VAL A 47 13.14 -6.23 -3.41
N VAL A 48 13.39 -7.11 -4.39
CA VAL A 48 13.80 -8.50 -4.12
C VAL A 48 15.10 -8.57 -3.33
N ALA A 49 16.09 -7.70 -3.65
CA ALA A 49 17.35 -7.65 -2.94
C ALA A 49 17.18 -7.24 -1.47
N VAL A 50 16.37 -6.22 -1.18
CA VAL A 50 16.06 -5.83 0.21
C VAL A 50 15.32 -6.94 0.96
N CYS A 51 14.34 -7.58 0.34
CA CYS A 51 13.59 -8.65 0.99
C CYS A 51 14.47 -9.88 1.28
N ARG A 52 15.43 -10.20 0.41
CA ARG A 52 16.44 -11.25 0.67
C ARG A 52 17.41 -10.90 1.80
N GLN A 53 17.70 -9.61 2.01
CA GLN A 53 18.55 -9.17 3.12
C GLN A 53 17.83 -9.27 4.47
N PHE A 54 16.51 -9.17 4.51
CA PHE A 54 15.70 -9.21 5.74
C PHE A 54 14.59 -10.29 5.66
N PRO A 55 14.97 -11.59 5.52
CA PRO A 55 14.00 -12.65 5.33
C PRO A 55 13.06 -12.79 6.55
N GLY A 56 11.77 -13.04 6.29
CA GLY A 56 10.73 -13.13 7.33
C GLY A 56 10.35 -11.78 7.96
N TYR A 57 10.93 -10.67 7.48
CA TYR A 57 10.61 -9.32 7.92
C TYR A 57 10.14 -8.42 6.78
N ALA A 58 10.87 -8.40 5.67
CA ALA A 58 10.52 -7.65 4.46
C ALA A 58 9.92 -8.60 3.42
N TYR A 59 8.79 -8.20 2.82
CA TYR A 59 8.04 -8.99 1.86
C TYR A 59 7.83 -8.22 0.57
N PRO A 60 8.10 -8.80 -0.61
CA PRO A 60 8.04 -8.12 -1.88
C PRO A 60 6.64 -8.12 -2.47
N MET A 61 6.29 -7.03 -3.15
CA MET A 61 5.15 -6.95 -4.08
C MET A 61 5.66 -6.59 -5.47
N ILE A 62 4.91 -6.92 -6.52
CA ILE A 62 5.33 -6.72 -7.91
C ILE A 62 4.24 -6.02 -8.72
N GLY A 63 4.60 -4.97 -9.46
CA GLY A 63 3.68 -4.22 -10.29
C GLY A 63 4.35 -3.09 -11.06
N LEU A 64 3.56 -2.42 -11.89
CA LEU A 64 3.90 -1.18 -12.59
C LEU A 64 3.02 -0.06 -12.07
N HIS A 65 3.63 0.90 -11.40
CA HIS A 65 2.96 2.08 -10.85
C HIS A 65 2.34 2.94 -11.97
N PRO A 66 1.17 3.56 -11.79
CA PRO A 66 0.52 4.35 -12.84
C PRO A 66 1.38 5.52 -13.36
N GLU A 67 2.20 6.15 -12.52
CA GLU A 67 3.11 7.22 -12.96
C GLU A 67 4.23 6.74 -13.89
N GLU A 68 4.57 5.44 -13.84
CA GLU A 68 5.56 4.81 -14.71
C GLU A 68 4.97 4.25 -16.01
N VAL A 69 3.66 4.32 -16.17
CA VAL A 69 2.98 3.92 -17.42
C VAL A 69 3.25 4.95 -18.51
N LYS A 70 3.97 4.54 -19.57
CA LYS A 70 4.34 5.35 -20.72
C LYS A 70 3.89 4.66 -22.03
N ALA A 71 4.37 5.13 -23.16
CA ALA A 71 4.01 4.56 -24.47
C ALA A 71 4.38 3.07 -24.63
N ASP A 72 5.42 2.63 -23.94
CA ASP A 72 5.97 1.26 -23.97
C ASP A 72 5.40 0.34 -22.85
N TRP A 73 4.33 0.73 -22.20
CA TRP A 73 3.76 0.05 -21.03
C TRP A 73 3.54 -1.46 -21.20
N LYS A 74 3.19 -1.91 -22.40
CA LYS A 74 2.98 -3.35 -22.68
C LYS A 74 4.29 -4.12 -22.56
N ASP A 75 5.36 -3.60 -23.17
CA ASP A 75 6.69 -4.19 -23.09
C ASP A 75 7.21 -4.19 -21.65
N GLN A 76 6.94 -3.11 -20.89
CA GLN A 76 7.26 -3.05 -19.47
C GLN A 76 6.49 -4.11 -18.66
N LEU A 77 5.19 -4.25 -18.88
CA LEU A 77 4.39 -5.28 -18.20
C LEU A 77 4.87 -6.71 -18.53
N ASP A 78 5.16 -7.00 -19.79
CA ASP A 78 5.65 -8.33 -20.19
C ASP A 78 6.98 -8.65 -19.50
N LYS A 79 7.88 -7.68 -19.41
CA LYS A 79 9.15 -7.83 -18.70
C LYS A 79 8.94 -8.02 -17.19
N ILE A 80 8.11 -7.20 -16.54
CA ILE A 80 7.80 -7.33 -15.12
C ILE A 80 7.17 -8.70 -14.84
N LYS A 81 6.23 -9.16 -15.67
CA LYS A 81 5.60 -10.48 -15.51
C LYS A 81 6.63 -11.62 -15.59
N SER A 82 7.70 -11.47 -16.36
CA SER A 82 8.76 -12.49 -16.43
C SER A 82 9.52 -12.69 -15.13
N HIS A 83 9.48 -11.71 -14.20
CA HIS A 83 10.10 -11.76 -12.87
C HIS A 83 9.22 -12.43 -11.79
N PHE A 84 8.00 -12.90 -12.11
CA PHE A 84 7.10 -13.50 -11.10
C PHE A 84 7.70 -14.71 -10.36
N HIS A 85 8.74 -15.31 -10.90
CA HIS A 85 9.42 -16.47 -10.29
C HIS A 85 10.67 -16.09 -9.47
N ASP A 86 11.03 -14.81 -9.40
CA ASP A 86 12.27 -14.36 -8.74
C ASP A 86 12.15 -14.30 -7.21
N ALA A 87 10.92 -14.21 -6.71
CA ALA A 87 10.63 -14.19 -5.28
C ALA A 87 9.20 -14.69 -4.99
N ASP A 88 8.92 -14.96 -3.72
CA ASP A 88 7.57 -15.24 -3.23
C ASP A 88 6.82 -13.91 -3.02
N PHE A 89 6.34 -13.32 -4.12
CA PHE A 89 5.57 -12.08 -4.05
C PHE A 89 4.25 -12.30 -3.31
N ILE A 90 3.93 -11.36 -2.42
CA ILE A 90 2.73 -11.43 -1.56
C ILE A 90 1.54 -10.67 -2.10
N ALA A 91 1.73 -9.79 -3.09
CA ALA A 91 0.68 -9.00 -3.73
C ALA A 91 1.11 -8.53 -5.13
N ILE A 92 0.13 -8.17 -5.96
CA ILE A 92 0.35 -7.36 -7.16
C ILE A 92 0.24 -5.89 -6.75
N GLY A 93 1.38 -5.20 -6.81
CA GLY A 93 1.48 -3.81 -6.36
C GLY A 93 2.93 -3.26 -6.40
N GLU A 94 3.04 -1.96 -6.51
CA GLU A 94 1.98 -0.94 -6.50
C GLU A 94 1.37 -0.76 -7.89
N VAL A 95 0.05 -0.80 -7.99
CA VAL A 95 -0.68 -0.71 -9.25
C VAL A 95 -1.88 0.23 -9.10
N GLY A 96 -2.43 0.74 -10.17
CA GLY A 96 -3.61 1.57 -10.06
C GLY A 96 -3.68 2.69 -11.07
N LEU A 97 -4.24 3.84 -10.65
CA LEU A 97 -4.48 4.99 -11.51
C LEU A 97 -4.06 6.30 -10.81
N ASP A 98 -3.35 7.16 -11.52
CA ASP A 98 -3.04 8.53 -11.10
C ASP A 98 -3.34 9.53 -12.22
N PHE A 99 -4.38 10.34 -12.05
CA PHE A 99 -4.76 11.39 -12.99
C PHE A 99 -4.48 12.80 -12.45
N TYR A 100 -3.67 12.88 -11.40
CA TYR A 100 -3.34 14.15 -10.76
C TYR A 100 -2.17 14.87 -11.44
N TRP A 101 -1.05 14.15 -11.68
CA TRP A 101 0.16 14.75 -12.20
C TRP A 101 0.15 14.89 -13.72
N ASP A 102 -0.16 13.81 -14.43
CA ASP A 102 -0.12 13.76 -15.88
C ASP A 102 -1.20 12.82 -16.42
N ARG A 103 -2.00 13.31 -17.37
CA ARG A 103 -3.06 12.53 -18.03
C ARG A 103 -2.70 12.11 -19.46
N THR A 104 -1.46 12.36 -19.89
CA THR A 104 -1.01 12.03 -21.25
C THR A 104 -1.22 10.54 -21.57
N PHE A 105 -0.99 9.66 -20.59
CA PHE A 105 -1.12 8.22 -20.72
C PHE A 105 -2.34 7.63 -19.98
N GLU A 106 -3.39 8.41 -19.79
CA GLU A 106 -4.61 7.97 -19.08
C GLU A 106 -5.18 6.66 -19.63
N SER A 107 -5.36 6.57 -20.97
CA SER A 107 -5.86 5.35 -21.60
C SER A 107 -4.94 4.15 -21.38
N GLN A 108 -3.64 4.36 -21.38
CA GLN A 108 -2.65 3.34 -21.12
C GLN A 108 -2.66 2.91 -19.64
N GLN A 109 -2.83 3.84 -18.71
CA GLN A 109 -2.98 3.53 -17.29
C GLN A 109 -4.19 2.62 -17.04
N LEU A 110 -5.34 2.92 -17.66
CA LEU A 110 -6.55 2.08 -17.56
C LEU A 110 -6.28 0.64 -18.02
N LEU A 111 -5.64 0.50 -19.18
CA LEU A 111 -5.32 -0.83 -19.74
C LEU A 111 -4.24 -1.55 -18.93
N ALA A 112 -3.22 -0.84 -18.47
CA ALA A 112 -2.16 -1.41 -17.64
C ALA A 112 -2.69 -1.85 -16.27
N PHE A 113 -3.57 -1.07 -15.67
CA PHE A 113 -4.21 -1.45 -14.41
C PHE A 113 -5.08 -2.69 -14.60
N GLU A 114 -5.91 -2.73 -15.63
CA GLU A 114 -6.76 -3.89 -15.92
C GLU A 114 -5.94 -5.16 -16.15
N ALA A 115 -4.84 -5.09 -16.91
CA ALA A 115 -3.95 -6.24 -17.12
C ALA A 115 -3.35 -6.74 -15.78
N GLN A 116 -3.03 -5.85 -14.86
CA GLN A 116 -2.48 -6.21 -13.55
C GLN A 116 -3.56 -6.72 -12.57
N VAL A 117 -4.81 -6.31 -12.72
CA VAL A 117 -5.96 -6.95 -12.06
C VAL A 117 -6.10 -8.41 -12.51
N GLU A 118 -5.93 -8.69 -13.81
CA GLU A 118 -5.93 -10.07 -14.34
C GLU A 118 -4.75 -10.87 -13.77
N TRP A 119 -3.57 -10.28 -13.62
CA TRP A 119 -2.43 -10.95 -12.95
C TRP A 119 -2.75 -11.35 -11.50
N ALA A 120 -3.41 -10.46 -10.76
CA ALA A 120 -3.81 -10.74 -9.38
C ALA A 120 -4.77 -11.96 -9.30
N ILE A 121 -5.67 -12.06 -10.27
CA ILE A 121 -6.59 -13.19 -10.39
C ILE A 121 -5.84 -14.47 -10.73
N GLU A 122 -4.98 -14.45 -11.77
CA GLU A 122 -4.18 -15.61 -12.18
C GLU A 122 -3.29 -16.13 -11.05
N ALA A 123 -2.60 -15.23 -10.35
CA ALA A 123 -1.67 -15.57 -9.27
C ALA A 123 -2.35 -15.82 -7.91
N GLN A 124 -3.67 -15.56 -7.80
CA GLN A 124 -4.43 -15.57 -6.54
C GLN A 124 -3.74 -14.71 -5.46
N LEU A 125 -3.32 -13.50 -5.84
CA LEU A 125 -2.68 -12.51 -4.99
C LEU A 125 -3.59 -11.30 -4.77
N PRO A 126 -3.53 -10.66 -3.60
CA PRO A 126 -4.22 -9.39 -3.37
C PRO A 126 -3.60 -8.26 -4.19
N LEU A 127 -4.37 -7.18 -4.37
CA LEU A 127 -3.91 -5.95 -5.00
C LEU A 127 -3.44 -4.94 -3.95
N MET A 128 -2.33 -4.24 -4.21
CA MET A 128 -1.94 -3.01 -3.51
C MET A 128 -2.17 -1.84 -4.46
N ILE A 129 -3.22 -1.06 -4.20
CA ILE A 129 -3.80 -0.13 -5.17
C ILE A 129 -3.49 1.32 -4.83
N HIS A 130 -2.80 1.99 -5.73
CA HIS A 130 -2.68 3.44 -5.80
C HIS A 130 -3.90 4.05 -6.49
N CYS A 131 -4.49 5.09 -5.92
CA CYS A 131 -5.59 5.80 -6.54
C CYS A 131 -5.54 7.30 -6.26
N ARG A 132 -5.30 8.11 -7.29
CA ARG A 132 -5.31 9.57 -7.16
C ARG A 132 -6.08 10.24 -8.28
N LYS A 133 -7.20 10.92 -7.93
CA LYS A 133 -8.10 11.60 -8.89
C LYS A 133 -8.68 10.69 -9.98
N ALA A 134 -8.84 9.39 -9.71
CA ALA A 134 -9.26 8.37 -10.66
C ALA A 134 -10.18 7.29 -10.04
N GLN A 135 -10.83 7.58 -8.90
CA GLN A 135 -11.57 6.55 -8.16
C GLN A 135 -12.75 5.97 -8.94
N ASN A 136 -13.46 6.78 -9.73
CA ASN A 136 -14.61 6.29 -10.49
C ASN A 136 -14.17 5.27 -11.55
N GLU A 137 -13.10 5.57 -12.26
CA GLU A 137 -12.51 4.69 -13.28
C GLU A 137 -11.97 3.40 -12.64
N LEU A 138 -11.28 3.54 -11.51
CA LEU A 138 -10.77 2.41 -10.72
C LEU A 138 -11.90 1.49 -10.28
N VAL A 139 -12.95 2.04 -9.67
CA VAL A 139 -14.14 1.30 -9.24
C VAL A 139 -14.83 0.61 -10.42
N HIS A 140 -14.91 1.28 -11.58
CA HIS A 140 -15.50 0.70 -12.78
C HIS A 140 -14.72 -0.55 -13.25
N ILE A 141 -13.39 -0.52 -13.21
CA ILE A 141 -12.56 -1.68 -13.54
C ILE A 141 -12.76 -2.78 -12.50
N LEU A 142 -12.57 -2.49 -11.21
CA LEU A 142 -12.65 -3.48 -10.13
C LEU A 142 -14.00 -4.21 -10.10
N LYS A 143 -15.11 -3.53 -10.35
CA LYS A 143 -16.46 -4.13 -10.37
C LYS A 143 -16.61 -5.25 -11.41
N ARG A 144 -15.91 -5.16 -12.52
CA ARG A 144 -15.95 -6.22 -13.55
C ARG A 144 -15.31 -7.53 -13.07
N TYR A 145 -14.38 -7.44 -12.14
CA TYR A 145 -13.58 -8.55 -11.64
C TYR A 145 -13.86 -8.93 -10.18
N GLU A 146 -14.76 -8.22 -9.50
CA GLU A 146 -15.00 -8.30 -8.05
C GLU A 146 -15.11 -9.72 -7.51
N LYS A 147 -15.85 -10.59 -8.21
CA LYS A 147 -16.07 -11.98 -7.78
C LYS A 147 -14.83 -12.87 -7.87
N GLN A 148 -13.87 -12.49 -8.70
CA GLN A 148 -12.65 -13.26 -8.98
C GLN A 148 -11.49 -12.80 -8.09
N LEU A 149 -11.50 -11.55 -7.66
CA LEU A 149 -10.45 -10.96 -6.81
C LEU A 149 -10.44 -11.60 -5.42
N VAL A 150 -9.24 -11.87 -4.91
CA VAL A 150 -9.05 -12.39 -3.55
C VAL A 150 -9.09 -11.29 -2.49
N GLY A 151 -8.87 -10.03 -2.88
CA GLY A 151 -8.91 -8.85 -2.03
C GLY A 151 -7.78 -7.87 -2.35
N GLY A 152 -7.54 -6.93 -1.45
CA GLY A 152 -6.47 -5.94 -1.62
C GLY A 152 -6.52 -4.81 -0.61
N VAL A 153 -5.70 -3.80 -0.87
CA VAL A 153 -5.62 -2.57 -0.07
C VAL A 153 -5.73 -1.37 -1.01
N PHE A 154 -6.62 -0.45 -0.69
CA PHE A 154 -6.60 0.91 -1.23
C PHE A 154 -5.55 1.69 -0.44
N HIS A 155 -4.33 1.70 -0.95
CA HIS A 155 -3.17 2.32 -0.32
C HIS A 155 -3.34 3.84 -0.23
N CYS A 156 -2.75 4.42 0.81
CA CYS A 156 -2.71 5.86 1.07
C CYS A 156 -4.08 6.55 0.94
N PHE A 157 -5.12 5.93 1.52
CA PHE A 157 -6.47 6.48 1.41
C PHE A 157 -6.55 7.85 2.10
N THR A 158 -6.94 8.86 1.32
CA THR A 158 -7.10 10.25 1.76
C THR A 158 -8.44 10.84 1.34
N GLY A 159 -9.38 9.98 0.94
CA GLY A 159 -10.71 10.37 0.49
C GLY A 159 -11.65 10.77 1.62
N ASN A 160 -12.81 11.27 1.25
CA ASN A 160 -13.91 11.61 2.14
C ASN A 160 -14.87 10.42 2.36
N GLN A 161 -15.92 10.64 3.19
CA GLN A 161 -16.91 9.59 3.52
C GLN A 161 -17.57 8.96 2.29
N LYS A 162 -17.94 9.76 1.27
CA LYS A 162 -18.58 9.22 0.05
C LYS A 162 -17.62 8.35 -0.76
N GLU A 163 -16.35 8.76 -0.82
CA GLU A 163 -15.30 7.97 -1.47
C GLU A 163 -15.05 6.68 -0.70
N ALA A 164 -15.03 6.73 0.64
CA ALA A 164 -14.95 5.54 1.47
C ALA A 164 -16.14 4.60 1.27
N GLU A 165 -17.38 5.10 1.30
CA GLU A 165 -18.60 4.31 1.06
C GLU A 165 -18.59 3.60 -0.30
N GLN A 166 -18.08 4.27 -1.33
CA GLN A 166 -17.95 3.68 -2.66
C GLN A 166 -16.95 2.53 -2.69
N LEU A 167 -15.85 2.61 -1.92
CA LEU A 167 -14.83 1.56 -1.85
C LEU A 167 -15.22 0.43 -0.88
N LEU A 168 -16.02 0.70 0.15
CA LEU A 168 -16.49 -0.29 1.11
C LEU A 168 -17.34 -1.40 0.50
N GLN A 169 -17.91 -1.18 -0.69
CA GLN A 169 -18.64 -2.24 -1.40
C GLN A 169 -17.74 -3.42 -1.83
N PHE A 170 -16.41 -3.25 -1.84
CA PHE A 170 -15.46 -4.33 -2.07
C PHE A 170 -15.08 -5.00 -0.75
N ASP A 171 -15.88 -5.93 -0.28
CA ASP A 171 -15.79 -6.53 1.07
C ASP A 171 -14.44 -7.14 1.43
N LYS A 172 -13.68 -7.62 0.44
CA LYS A 172 -12.37 -8.25 0.64
C LYS A 172 -11.21 -7.24 0.71
N PHE A 173 -11.49 -5.94 0.54
CA PHE A 173 -10.46 -4.91 0.54
C PHE A 173 -10.38 -4.17 1.88
N ALA A 174 -9.24 -3.59 2.16
CA ALA A 174 -9.01 -2.68 3.30
C ALA A 174 -8.48 -1.33 2.80
N PHE A 175 -8.42 -0.37 3.72
CA PHE A 175 -7.87 0.96 3.51
C PHE A 175 -6.50 1.05 4.16
N GLY A 176 -5.49 1.41 3.40
CA GLY A 176 -4.17 1.74 3.91
C GLY A 176 -4.18 3.15 4.51
N ILE A 177 -3.91 3.25 5.80
CA ILE A 177 -3.92 4.53 6.51
C ILE A 177 -2.51 4.87 6.96
N GLY A 178 -2.01 6.00 6.47
CA GLY A 178 -0.67 6.49 6.70
C GLY A 178 -0.60 7.86 7.42
N GLY A 179 0.55 8.50 7.29
CA GLY A 179 0.91 9.74 7.99
C GLY A 179 -0.07 10.91 7.82
N VAL A 180 -0.81 10.95 6.71
CA VAL A 180 -1.81 12.00 6.42
C VAL A 180 -2.88 12.10 7.50
N LEU A 181 -3.23 11.00 8.18
CA LEU A 181 -4.16 11.00 9.31
C LEU A 181 -3.73 11.99 10.41
N THR A 182 -2.44 12.21 10.58
CA THR A 182 -1.89 13.07 11.62
C THR A 182 -1.88 14.56 11.25
N PHE A 183 -2.10 14.91 9.96
CA PHE A 183 -1.98 16.29 9.48
C PHE A 183 -3.12 17.17 9.98
N LYS A 184 -2.81 18.41 10.36
CA LYS A 184 -3.82 19.36 10.86
C LYS A 184 -4.92 19.66 9.84
N SER A 185 -4.59 19.65 8.54
CA SER A 185 -5.52 19.91 7.44
C SER A 185 -6.28 18.68 6.97
N SER A 186 -6.03 17.49 7.54
CA SER A 186 -6.69 16.26 7.14
C SER A 186 -8.07 16.13 7.75
N HIS A 187 -9.05 15.75 6.95
CA HIS A 187 -10.42 15.42 7.38
C HIS A 187 -10.55 13.95 7.83
N LEU A 188 -9.50 13.13 7.64
CA LEU A 188 -9.56 11.71 7.96
C LEU A 188 -9.89 11.41 9.43
N ARG A 189 -9.58 12.34 10.36
CA ARG A 189 -9.89 12.17 11.80
C ARG A 189 -11.39 12.09 12.07
N GLU A 190 -12.18 12.79 11.27
CA GLU A 190 -13.64 12.83 11.35
C GLU A 190 -14.27 11.80 10.42
N ASP A 191 -13.75 11.68 9.20
CA ASP A 191 -14.35 10.87 8.14
C ASP A 191 -14.14 9.36 8.35
N LEU A 192 -12.95 8.93 8.81
CA LEU A 192 -12.67 7.50 9.00
C LEU A 192 -13.59 6.85 10.03
N PRO A 193 -13.67 7.32 11.31
CA PRO A 193 -14.52 6.67 12.29
C PRO A 193 -16.02 6.78 11.98
N ALA A 194 -16.40 7.75 11.13
CA ALA A 194 -17.79 7.93 10.69
C ALA A 194 -18.19 6.96 9.56
N SER A 195 -17.26 6.44 8.77
CA SER A 195 -17.57 5.68 7.56
C SER A 195 -16.84 4.34 7.42
N VAL A 196 -15.63 4.19 7.96
CA VAL A 196 -14.79 2.99 7.78
C VAL A 196 -14.67 2.23 9.09
N PRO A 197 -15.13 0.98 9.18
CA PRO A 197 -14.88 0.17 10.38
C PRO A 197 -13.40 -0.19 10.52
N LEU A 198 -12.91 -0.30 11.76
CA LEU A 198 -11.50 -0.60 12.05
C LEU A 198 -11.05 -1.93 11.43
N GLU A 199 -11.98 -2.89 11.27
CA GLU A 199 -11.80 -4.19 10.62
C GLU A 199 -11.52 -4.08 9.11
N ARG A 200 -11.54 -2.87 8.58
CA ARG A 200 -11.24 -2.57 7.17
C ARG A 200 -10.01 -1.67 7.01
N ILE A 201 -9.19 -1.53 8.05
CA ILE A 201 -7.99 -0.68 8.04
C ILE A 201 -6.73 -1.52 8.20
N VAL A 202 -5.70 -1.17 7.44
CA VAL A 202 -4.31 -1.57 7.64
C VAL A 202 -3.44 -0.34 7.82
N LEU A 203 -2.30 -0.51 8.48
CA LEU A 203 -1.35 0.57 8.76
C LEU A 203 -0.27 0.61 7.70
N GLU A 204 0.16 1.81 7.35
CA GLU A 204 1.28 2.00 6.41
C GLU A 204 2.03 3.30 6.67
N THR A 205 3.19 3.47 6.05
CA THR A 205 3.93 4.73 6.08
C THR A 205 3.98 5.44 4.75
N ASP A 206 4.03 4.73 3.64
CA ASP A 206 4.40 5.24 2.33
C ASP A 206 5.78 5.93 2.36
N SER A 207 6.68 5.43 3.23
CA SER A 207 8.00 6.05 3.40
C SER A 207 8.88 5.84 2.15
N PRO A 208 9.65 6.86 1.75
CA PRO A 208 10.09 8.06 2.50
C PRO A 208 9.10 9.24 2.52
N TYR A 209 7.90 9.08 1.94
CA TYR A 209 6.91 10.13 1.76
C TYR A 209 5.95 10.24 2.96
N MET A 210 5.04 11.22 2.93
CA MET A 210 3.89 11.38 3.84
C MET A 210 4.23 11.32 5.34
N THR A 211 5.39 11.84 5.74
CA THR A 211 5.90 11.82 7.12
C THR A 211 4.85 12.35 8.12
N PRO A 212 4.50 11.60 9.17
CA PRO A 212 3.51 12.02 10.15
C PRO A 212 4.01 13.16 11.07
N VAL A 213 3.07 13.86 11.70
CA VAL A 213 3.39 14.78 12.81
C VAL A 213 3.91 13.94 14.00
N PRO A 214 4.97 14.39 14.73
CA PRO A 214 5.62 15.71 14.68
C PRO A 214 6.77 15.82 13.65
N HIS A 215 7.08 14.79 12.89
CA HIS A 215 8.26 14.70 12.01
C HIS A 215 8.08 15.31 10.61
N ARG A 216 7.10 16.18 10.41
CA ARG A 216 6.86 16.84 9.12
C ARG A 216 8.12 17.54 8.60
N GLY A 217 8.48 17.23 7.32
CA GLY A 217 9.69 17.78 6.69
C GLY A 217 10.94 16.92 6.84
N GLU A 218 10.89 15.87 7.66
CA GLU A 218 11.93 14.85 7.75
C GLU A 218 11.62 13.70 6.75
N ARG A 219 12.61 12.85 6.45
CA ARG A 219 12.41 11.60 5.72
C ARG A 219 11.52 10.68 6.56
N ASN A 220 10.42 10.19 5.99
CA ASN A 220 9.59 9.19 6.65
C ASN A 220 10.32 7.84 6.74
N GLU A 221 9.97 7.01 7.71
CA GLU A 221 10.47 5.65 7.87
C GLU A 221 9.43 4.74 8.55
N SER A 222 9.55 3.43 8.39
CA SER A 222 8.60 2.45 8.95
C SER A 222 8.40 2.55 10.46
N ALA A 223 9.39 3.06 11.22
CA ALA A 223 9.25 3.31 12.65
C ALA A 223 8.11 4.29 12.98
N PHE A 224 7.81 5.22 12.07
CA PHE A 224 6.79 6.25 12.27
C PHE A 224 5.35 5.75 12.04
N VAL A 225 5.15 4.52 11.55
CA VAL A 225 3.81 3.91 11.51
C VAL A 225 3.19 3.79 12.91
N ARG A 226 4.02 3.75 13.96
CA ARG A 226 3.59 3.82 15.35
C ARG A 226 2.77 5.07 15.66
N LEU A 227 3.13 6.22 15.11
CA LEU A 227 2.40 7.47 15.28
C LEU A 227 1.02 7.43 14.60
N VAL A 228 0.93 6.75 13.47
CA VAL A 228 -0.34 6.49 12.76
C VAL A 228 -1.24 5.61 13.61
N LEU A 229 -0.70 4.51 14.14
CA LEU A 229 -1.41 3.59 15.03
C LEU A 229 -1.98 4.31 16.25
N GLU A 230 -1.18 5.13 16.93
CA GLU A 230 -1.60 5.91 18.10
C GLU A 230 -2.68 6.94 17.76
N LYS A 231 -2.58 7.57 16.58
CA LYS A 231 -3.61 8.49 16.09
C LYS A 231 -4.91 7.76 15.74
N LEU A 232 -4.85 6.56 15.15
CA LEU A 232 -6.05 5.74 14.93
C LEU A 232 -6.72 5.36 16.26
N ALA A 233 -5.94 4.97 17.28
CA ALA A 233 -6.47 4.67 18.61
C ALA A 233 -7.25 5.86 19.19
N GLU A 234 -6.68 7.07 19.06
CA GLU A 234 -7.33 8.31 19.49
C GLU A 234 -8.65 8.55 18.76
N VAL A 235 -8.67 8.50 17.42
CA VAL A 235 -9.87 8.86 16.64
C VAL A 235 -10.98 7.80 16.69
N TYR A 236 -10.63 6.52 16.89
CA TYR A 236 -11.61 5.45 17.09
C TYR A 236 -12.02 5.28 18.57
N GLY A 237 -11.37 5.93 19.50
CA GLY A 237 -11.67 5.83 20.93
C GLY A 237 -11.37 4.43 21.52
N VAL A 238 -10.36 3.75 20.99
CA VAL A 238 -9.92 2.41 21.43
C VAL A 238 -8.46 2.43 21.88
N SER A 239 -7.99 1.33 22.48
CA SER A 239 -6.58 1.26 22.87
C SER A 239 -5.65 1.05 21.66
N ALA A 240 -4.38 1.46 21.79
CA ALA A 240 -3.36 1.19 20.79
C ALA A 240 -3.12 -0.32 20.58
N ASP A 241 -3.26 -1.14 21.62
CA ASP A 241 -3.19 -2.60 21.51
C ASP A 241 -4.34 -3.16 20.69
N GLU A 242 -5.54 -2.61 20.81
CA GLU A 242 -6.70 -3.01 20.01
C GLU A 242 -6.52 -2.64 18.54
N VAL A 243 -6.04 -1.43 18.21
CA VAL A 243 -5.71 -1.06 16.83
C VAL A 243 -4.67 -2.02 16.25
N ALA A 244 -3.58 -2.28 16.97
CA ALA A 244 -2.55 -3.21 16.52
C ALA A 244 -3.10 -4.61 16.25
N ARG A 245 -3.95 -5.12 17.14
CA ARG A 245 -4.57 -6.44 17.01
C ARG A 245 -5.47 -6.52 15.78
N VAL A 246 -6.39 -5.57 15.63
CA VAL A 246 -7.38 -5.58 14.54
C VAL A 246 -6.71 -5.36 13.18
N THR A 247 -5.80 -4.40 13.08
CA THR A 247 -5.09 -4.15 11.81
C THR A 247 -4.21 -5.32 11.41
N GLU A 248 -3.60 -6.03 12.38
CA GLU A 248 -2.81 -7.23 12.13
C GLU A 248 -3.69 -8.43 11.69
N GLU A 249 -4.90 -8.55 12.21
CA GLU A 249 -5.89 -9.53 11.73
C GLU A 249 -6.31 -9.22 10.29
N ASN A 250 -6.50 -7.94 9.94
CA ASN A 250 -6.79 -7.51 8.57
C ASN A 250 -5.65 -7.84 7.62
N VAL A 251 -4.39 -7.59 8.03
CA VAL A 251 -3.21 -7.96 7.25
C VAL A 251 -3.20 -9.47 6.95
N LYS A 252 -3.39 -10.32 7.95
CA LYS A 252 -3.41 -11.79 7.78
C LYS A 252 -4.56 -12.28 6.92
N ARG A 253 -5.71 -11.60 6.98
CA ARG A 253 -6.88 -11.90 6.15
C ARG A 253 -6.64 -11.61 4.67
N ILE A 254 -5.90 -10.53 4.36
CA ILE A 254 -5.65 -10.08 2.99
C ILE A 254 -4.42 -10.77 2.40
N PHE A 255 -3.31 -10.78 3.13
CA PHE A 255 -2.02 -11.29 2.67
C PHE A 255 -1.78 -12.70 3.21
N THR A 256 -2.23 -13.70 2.49
CA THR A 256 -2.19 -15.11 2.94
C THR A 256 -0.84 -15.80 2.76
N LYS A 257 0.13 -15.13 2.12
CA LYS A 257 1.49 -15.67 1.86
C LYS A 257 2.57 -15.07 2.76
N ILE A 258 2.23 -14.50 3.91
CA ILE A 258 3.17 -13.91 4.87
C ILE A 258 3.47 -14.83 6.04
#